data_fdc1c9e76c8c5f52ea4b6925538e72ca
#
_entry.id   fdc1c9e76c8c5f52ea4b6925538e72ca
#
_cell.length_a   1.000
_cell.length_b   1.000
_cell.length_c   1.000
_cell.angle_alpha   90.00
_cell.angle_beta   90.00
_cell.angle_gamma   90.00
#
_symmetry.space_group_name_H-M   'P 1'
#
loop_
_entity.id
_entity.type
_entity.pdbx_description
1 polymer ?
#
loop_
_entity_poly.entity_id
_entity_poly.type
_entity_poly.pdbx_seq_one_letter_code
_entity_poly.pdbx_strand_id
1 'polypeptide(L)'
;MLTLENVSLNYGSFTALNGVSLHAGQGELVVLLGANGAGKSSVFLTISGIHKAAGGSIRYGDKSLVGMKPSQIVANGVVQCPEGRKLFPGMSVLKNLMLGAYVHRGDGAANRQRLEEVMALFPILDQKKDDPAGSLSGGQQQMVAIGRALMGRPKVLLLDEPSLGLAPLVIKQTFEVIQRINQAGTTVLLAEQNAFAALKIAHRAYVIESGRIVMEGDRESLMNNEAVRRAYIGA
;
A
#
# COMPACT_ATOMS: atom_id res chain seq x y z
N MET A 1 1.85 -15.18 -4.30
CA MET A 1 1.42 -15.00 -2.91
C MET A 1 2.53 -14.27 -2.15
N LEU A 2 2.20 -13.23 -1.40
CA LEU A 2 3.08 -12.59 -0.41
C LEU A 2 2.83 -13.24 0.94
N THR A 3 3.90 -13.64 1.64
CA THR A 3 3.79 -14.32 2.94
C THR A 3 4.81 -13.75 3.92
N LEU A 4 4.35 -13.44 5.12
CA LEU A 4 5.16 -13.09 6.29
C LEU A 4 4.98 -14.18 7.34
N GLU A 5 6.07 -14.68 7.92
CA GLU A 5 6.04 -15.70 8.97
C GLU A 5 6.92 -15.26 10.15
N ASN A 6 6.30 -15.04 11.28
CA ASN A 6 6.94 -14.66 12.55
C ASN A 6 7.89 -13.45 12.43
N VAL A 7 7.50 -12.46 11.62
CA VAL A 7 8.34 -11.29 11.33
C VAL A 7 8.42 -10.39 12.56
N SER A 8 9.65 -10.07 12.96
CA SER A 8 9.95 -9.15 14.06
C SER A 8 10.82 -8.00 13.57
N LEU A 9 10.59 -6.81 14.12
CA LEU A 9 11.36 -5.59 13.83
C LEU A 9 11.60 -4.81 15.09
N ASN A 10 12.84 -4.35 15.27
CA ASN A 10 13.25 -3.49 16.39
C ASN A 10 13.76 -2.14 15.89
N TYR A 11 13.39 -1.07 16.56
CA TYR A 11 13.98 0.27 16.47
C TYR A 11 14.81 0.52 17.74
N GLY A 12 16.10 0.23 17.68
CA GLY A 12 16.95 0.20 18.87
C GLY A 12 16.45 -0.83 19.89
N SER A 13 16.09 -0.37 21.09
CA SER A 13 15.51 -1.22 22.15
C SER A 13 13.99 -1.42 22.02
N PHE A 14 13.32 -0.67 21.15
CA PHE A 14 11.87 -0.76 20.98
C PHE A 14 11.49 -1.83 19.96
N THR A 15 10.68 -2.81 20.37
CA THR A 15 10.14 -3.84 19.46
C THR A 15 8.87 -3.32 18.80
N ALA A 16 8.98 -3.00 17.51
CA ALA A 16 7.87 -2.48 16.72
C ALA A 16 6.99 -3.59 16.12
N LEU A 17 7.59 -4.73 15.77
CA LEU A 17 6.87 -5.93 15.31
C LEU A 17 7.36 -7.14 16.11
N ASN A 18 6.41 -7.97 16.54
CA ASN A 18 6.67 -9.12 17.39
C ASN A 18 5.96 -10.36 16.86
N GLY A 19 6.63 -11.11 15.99
CA GLY A 19 6.12 -12.36 15.44
C GLY A 19 4.92 -12.17 14.50
N VAL A 20 4.91 -11.11 13.67
CA VAL A 20 3.83 -10.84 12.72
C VAL A 20 3.81 -11.90 11.63
N SER A 21 2.66 -12.57 11.48
CA SER A 21 2.40 -13.52 10.39
C SER A 21 1.15 -13.08 9.65
N LEU A 22 1.23 -12.96 8.33
CA LEU A 22 0.10 -12.67 7.45
C LEU A 22 0.42 -13.15 6.04
N HIS A 23 -0.61 -13.32 5.22
CA HIS A 23 -0.43 -13.61 3.80
C HIS A 23 -1.43 -12.86 2.93
N ALA A 24 -1.06 -12.64 1.67
CA ALA A 24 -1.93 -12.12 0.62
C ALA A 24 -1.81 -13.02 -0.62
N GLY A 25 -2.92 -13.63 -1.01
CA GLY A 25 -3.03 -14.45 -2.21
C GLY A 25 -2.89 -13.62 -3.48
N GLN A 26 -2.68 -14.28 -4.61
CA GLN A 26 -2.65 -13.58 -5.90
C GLN A 26 -4.03 -12.98 -6.22
N GLY A 27 -4.06 -11.69 -6.56
CA GLY A 27 -5.30 -10.96 -6.84
C GLY A 27 -6.16 -10.69 -5.59
N GLU A 28 -5.68 -11.03 -4.39
CA GLU A 28 -6.40 -10.76 -3.15
C GLU A 28 -6.21 -9.29 -2.71
N LEU A 29 -7.26 -8.68 -2.19
CA LEU A 29 -7.21 -7.42 -1.47
C LEU A 29 -7.28 -7.72 0.02
N VAL A 30 -6.14 -7.57 0.69
CA VAL A 30 -5.97 -7.81 2.12
C VAL A 30 -5.82 -6.49 2.85
N VAL A 31 -6.52 -6.32 3.96
CA VAL A 31 -6.46 -5.11 4.78
C VAL A 31 -5.74 -5.40 6.09
N LEU A 32 -4.83 -4.51 6.48
CA LEU A 32 -4.19 -4.49 7.80
C LEU A 32 -4.79 -3.34 8.61
N LEU A 33 -5.69 -3.67 9.52
CA LEU A 33 -6.36 -2.72 10.41
C LEU A 33 -5.56 -2.52 11.70
N GLY A 34 -5.54 -1.31 12.21
CA GLY A 34 -4.94 -1.00 13.50
C GLY A 34 -4.91 0.50 13.77
N ALA A 35 -4.84 0.88 15.04
CA ALA A 35 -4.68 2.26 15.45
C ALA A 35 -3.33 2.85 14.99
N ASN A 36 -3.17 4.17 15.12
CA ASN A 36 -1.88 4.82 14.88
C ASN A 36 -0.84 4.26 15.88
N GLY A 37 0.35 3.96 15.37
CA GLY A 37 1.41 3.34 16.17
C GLY A 37 1.27 1.82 16.38
N ALA A 38 0.23 1.16 15.88
CA ALA A 38 0.07 -0.29 16.03
C ALA A 38 1.12 -1.15 15.29
N GLY A 39 1.87 -0.57 14.35
CA GLY A 39 2.92 -1.26 13.60
C GLY A 39 2.63 -1.44 12.10
N LYS A 40 1.52 -0.91 11.57
CA LYS A 40 1.12 -1.06 10.15
C LYS A 40 2.23 -0.63 9.18
N SER A 41 2.70 0.61 9.29
CA SER A 41 3.78 1.13 8.42
C SER A 41 5.09 0.36 8.63
N SER A 42 5.36 -0.12 9.85
CA SER A 42 6.54 -0.96 10.14
C SER A 42 6.49 -2.29 9.37
N VAL A 43 5.31 -2.93 9.24
CA VAL A 43 5.11 -4.10 8.38
C VAL A 43 5.49 -3.78 6.95
N PHE A 44 4.98 -2.67 6.39
CA PHE A 44 5.25 -2.28 5.00
C PHE A 44 6.70 -1.91 4.74
N LEU A 45 7.31 -1.16 5.64
CA LEU A 45 8.73 -0.79 5.55
C LEU A 45 9.65 -2.03 5.62
N THR A 46 9.23 -3.07 6.35
CA THR A 46 9.96 -4.33 6.42
C THR A 46 9.79 -5.13 5.13
N ILE A 47 8.57 -5.24 4.58
CA ILE A 47 8.33 -5.89 3.28
C ILE A 47 9.12 -5.21 2.17
N SER A 48 9.17 -3.88 2.17
CA SER A 48 9.87 -3.08 1.15
C SER A 48 11.40 -3.06 1.31
N GLY A 49 11.94 -3.70 2.36
CA GLY A 49 13.37 -3.77 2.62
C GLY A 49 13.99 -2.45 3.08
N ILE A 50 13.18 -1.45 3.45
CA ILE A 50 13.63 -0.17 4.03
C ILE A 50 14.13 -0.42 5.45
N HIS A 51 13.44 -1.29 6.19
CA HIS A 51 13.89 -1.77 7.49
C HIS A 51 14.17 -3.27 7.43
N LYS A 52 15.29 -3.66 8.04
CA LYS A 52 15.70 -5.06 8.10
C LYS A 52 14.92 -5.78 9.20
N ALA A 53 14.24 -6.88 8.85
CA ALA A 53 13.64 -7.76 9.85
C ALA A 53 14.68 -8.26 10.86
N ALA A 54 14.34 -8.26 12.14
CA ALA A 54 15.16 -8.84 13.21
C ALA A 54 15.00 -10.37 13.27
N GLY A 55 13.89 -10.91 12.77
CA GLY A 55 13.60 -12.34 12.69
C GLY A 55 12.42 -12.63 11.78
N GLY A 56 12.17 -13.90 11.52
CA GLY A 56 11.11 -14.38 10.66
C GLY A 56 11.47 -14.43 9.18
N SER A 57 10.48 -14.70 8.34
CA SER A 57 10.64 -14.78 6.89
C SER A 57 9.63 -13.88 6.17
N ILE A 58 10.04 -13.32 5.02
CA ILE A 58 9.19 -12.56 4.10
C ILE A 58 9.45 -13.12 2.71
N ARG A 59 8.40 -13.62 2.05
CA ARG A 59 8.51 -14.26 0.75
C ARG A 59 7.48 -13.70 -0.23
N TYR A 60 7.90 -13.59 -1.50
CA TYR A 60 6.97 -13.37 -2.61
C TYR A 60 7.13 -14.52 -3.62
N GLY A 61 6.12 -15.37 -3.70
CA GLY A 61 6.26 -16.69 -4.33
C GLY A 61 7.36 -17.50 -3.66
N ASP A 62 8.29 -18.01 -4.46
CA ASP A 62 9.43 -18.77 -3.97
C ASP A 62 10.64 -17.92 -3.55
N LYS A 63 10.56 -16.60 -3.76
CA LYS A 63 11.66 -15.68 -3.49
C LYS A 63 11.59 -15.12 -2.07
N SER A 64 12.68 -15.23 -1.30
CA SER A 64 12.85 -14.49 -0.05
C SER A 64 13.11 -13.01 -0.36
N LEU A 65 12.39 -12.12 0.32
CA LEU A 65 12.63 -10.67 0.25
C LEU A 65 13.59 -10.19 1.34
N VAL A 66 13.85 -11.00 2.36
CA VAL A 66 14.74 -10.65 3.46
C VAL A 66 16.17 -10.42 2.92
N GLY A 67 16.74 -9.25 3.24
CA GLY A 67 18.08 -8.88 2.78
C GLY A 67 18.18 -8.34 1.36
N MET A 68 17.08 -8.34 0.59
CA MET A 68 17.06 -7.69 -0.72
C MET A 68 17.08 -6.16 -0.56
N LYS A 69 17.73 -5.47 -1.51
CA LYS A 69 17.65 -4.00 -1.61
C LYS A 69 16.23 -3.58 -2.05
N PRO A 70 15.71 -2.42 -1.61
CA PRO A 70 14.39 -1.94 -2.03
C PRO A 70 14.19 -1.94 -3.55
N SER A 71 15.19 -1.55 -4.33
CA SER A 71 15.11 -1.56 -5.80
C SER A 71 14.92 -2.97 -6.39
N GLN A 72 15.49 -4.00 -5.77
CA GLN A 72 15.31 -5.39 -6.17
C GLN A 72 13.90 -5.89 -5.83
N ILE A 73 13.35 -5.48 -4.67
CA ILE A 73 11.99 -5.80 -4.26
C ILE A 73 10.99 -5.20 -5.24
N VAL A 74 11.17 -3.90 -5.60
CA VAL A 74 10.35 -3.25 -6.63
C VAL A 74 10.48 -3.96 -7.98
N ALA A 75 11.70 -4.32 -8.40
CA ALA A 75 11.91 -5.05 -9.66
C ALA A 75 11.25 -6.44 -9.67
N ASN A 76 11.03 -7.07 -8.51
CA ASN A 76 10.25 -8.30 -8.38
C ASN A 76 8.72 -8.06 -8.36
N GLY A 77 8.27 -6.79 -8.40
CA GLY A 77 6.86 -6.42 -8.49
C GLY A 77 6.18 -6.17 -7.15
N VAL A 78 6.93 -6.00 -6.05
CA VAL A 78 6.39 -5.57 -4.76
C VAL A 78 6.66 -4.08 -4.60
N VAL A 79 5.62 -3.25 -4.69
CA VAL A 79 5.75 -1.78 -4.74
C VAL A 79 4.95 -1.16 -3.62
N GLN A 80 5.55 -0.21 -2.91
CA GLN A 80 4.90 0.53 -1.83
C GLN A 80 4.53 1.97 -2.26
N CYS A 81 3.32 2.37 -1.92
CA CYS A 81 2.90 3.76 -1.80
C CYS A 81 2.89 4.12 -0.30
N PRO A 82 3.91 4.82 0.21
CA PRO A 82 4.03 5.11 1.64
C PRO A 82 3.03 6.17 2.08
N GLU A 83 2.77 6.22 3.38
CA GLU A 83 2.03 7.29 4.04
C GLU A 83 2.62 8.68 3.73
N GLY A 84 1.77 9.69 3.71
CA GLY A 84 2.18 11.09 3.50
C GLY A 84 2.58 11.40 2.07
N ARG A 85 2.16 10.57 1.08
CA ARG A 85 2.32 10.77 -0.37
C ARG A 85 3.76 10.83 -0.85
N LYS A 86 4.69 11.43 -0.10
CA LYS A 86 6.13 11.56 -0.37
C LYS A 86 6.43 12.00 -1.81
N LEU A 87 5.70 13.01 -2.30
CA LEU A 87 5.91 13.59 -3.62
C LEU A 87 7.11 14.55 -3.63
N PHE A 88 7.61 14.83 -4.82
CA PHE A 88 8.55 15.93 -5.07
C PHE A 88 7.74 17.16 -5.48
N PRO A 89 7.45 18.10 -4.57
CA PRO A 89 6.45 19.15 -4.80
C PRO A 89 6.84 20.14 -5.91
N GLY A 90 8.12 20.39 -6.11
CA GLY A 90 8.63 21.26 -7.17
C GLY A 90 8.74 20.59 -8.55
N MET A 91 8.51 19.28 -8.64
CA MET A 91 8.49 18.55 -9.92
C MET A 91 7.06 18.48 -10.45
N SER A 92 6.91 18.43 -11.78
CA SER A 92 5.60 18.23 -12.40
C SER A 92 4.99 16.87 -12.04
N VAL A 93 3.66 16.75 -12.20
CA VAL A 93 2.93 15.50 -12.04
C VAL A 93 3.57 14.40 -12.91
N LEU A 94 3.79 14.68 -14.19
CA LEU A 94 4.43 13.74 -15.12
C LEU A 94 5.79 13.24 -14.61
N LYS A 95 6.64 14.15 -14.16
CA LYS A 95 7.96 13.80 -13.62
C LYS A 95 7.84 12.94 -12.36
N ASN A 96 6.90 13.26 -11.44
CA ASN A 96 6.62 12.43 -10.28
C ASN A 96 6.19 11.02 -10.66
N LEU A 97 5.29 10.87 -11.65
CA LEU A 97 4.85 9.56 -12.14
C LEU A 97 6.02 8.77 -12.72
N MET A 98 6.83 9.38 -13.59
CA MET A 98 7.96 8.73 -14.27
C MET A 98 9.03 8.24 -13.30
N LEU A 99 9.20 8.85 -12.12
CA LEU A 99 10.09 8.34 -11.08
C LEU A 99 9.68 6.92 -10.61
N GLY A 100 8.39 6.59 -10.64
CA GLY A 100 7.90 5.25 -10.30
C GLY A 100 8.41 4.15 -11.25
N ALA A 101 8.71 4.50 -12.50
CA ALA A 101 9.26 3.59 -13.50
C ALA A 101 10.79 3.44 -13.45
N TYR A 102 11.47 4.00 -12.44
CA TYR A 102 12.94 4.07 -12.39
C TYR A 102 13.61 2.69 -12.55
N VAL A 103 13.07 1.65 -11.92
CA VAL A 103 13.62 0.28 -12.05
C VAL A 103 13.42 -0.31 -13.44
N HIS A 104 12.52 0.25 -14.25
CA HIS A 104 12.18 -0.14 -15.62
C HIS A 104 12.62 0.91 -16.66
N ARG A 105 13.59 1.78 -16.32
CA ARG A 105 13.99 2.92 -17.17
C ARG A 105 14.47 2.53 -18.57
N GLY A 106 14.93 1.29 -18.76
CA GLY A 106 15.36 0.77 -20.06
C GLY A 106 14.21 0.39 -20.99
N ASP A 107 12.98 0.32 -20.51
CA ASP A 107 11.81 -0.14 -21.28
C ASP A 107 10.86 1.05 -21.59
N GLY A 108 11.30 1.93 -22.48
CA GLY A 108 10.58 3.16 -22.78
C GLY A 108 9.18 2.95 -23.40
N ALA A 109 9.00 1.88 -24.19
CA ALA A 109 7.69 1.58 -24.81
C ALA A 109 6.67 1.16 -23.75
N ALA A 110 7.01 0.19 -22.90
CA ALA A 110 6.11 -0.25 -21.84
C ALA A 110 5.91 0.81 -20.74
N ASN A 111 6.87 1.71 -20.53
CA ASN A 111 6.68 2.84 -19.62
C ASN A 111 5.67 3.87 -20.17
N ARG A 112 5.66 4.13 -21.49
CA ARG A 112 4.62 4.97 -22.11
C ARG A 112 3.24 4.34 -22.00
N GLN A 113 3.12 3.06 -22.36
CA GLN A 113 1.85 2.34 -22.22
C GLN A 113 1.34 2.38 -20.75
N ARG A 114 2.22 2.13 -19.79
CA ARG A 114 1.82 2.18 -18.37
C ARG A 114 1.41 3.59 -17.93
N LEU A 115 2.06 4.64 -18.46
CA LEU A 115 1.68 6.02 -18.19
C LEU A 115 0.26 6.30 -18.73
N GLU A 116 -0.07 5.85 -19.94
CA GLU A 116 -1.41 5.97 -20.51
C GLU A 116 -2.47 5.27 -19.65
N GLU A 117 -2.18 4.06 -19.16
CA GLU A 117 -3.05 3.32 -18.23
C GLU A 117 -3.28 4.09 -16.91
N VAL A 118 -2.23 4.69 -16.36
CA VAL A 118 -2.31 5.51 -15.13
C VAL A 118 -3.12 6.78 -15.39
N MET A 119 -2.92 7.45 -16.54
CA MET A 119 -3.69 8.64 -16.91
C MET A 119 -5.17 8.31 -17.18
N ALA A 120 -5.45 7.13 -17.77
CA ALA A 120 -6.83 6.66 -17.93
C ALA A 120 -7.51 6.34 -16.59
N LEU A 121 -6.75 5.84 -15.61
CA LEU A 121 -7.26 5.60 -14.26
C LEU A 121 -7.51 6.90 -13.48
N PHE A 122 -6.70 7.94 -13.75
CA PHE A 122 -6.75 9.25 -13.10
C PHE A 122 -6.75 10.38 -14.15
N PRO A 123 -7.87 10.64 -14.87
CA PRO A 123 -7.90 11.63 -15.96
C PRO A 123 -7.47 13.04 -15.55
N ILE A 124 -7.68 13.43 -14.29
CA ILE A 124 -7.24 14.72 -13.77
C ILE A 124 -5.71 14.90 -13.81
N LEU A 125 -4.96 13.79 -13.72
CA LEU A 125 -3.49 13.83 -13.76
C LEU A 125 -2.97 14.13 -15.16
N ASP A 126 -3.68 13.70 -16.21
CA ASP A 126 -3.32 14.05 -17.59
C ASP A 126 -3.56 15.54 -17.85
N GLN A 127 -4.70 16.08 -17.37
CA GLN A 127 -5.01 17.51 -17.48
C GLN A 127 -3.97 18.39 -16.76
N LYS A 128 -3.37 17.86 -15.69
CA LYS A 128 -2.43 18.59 -14.82
C LYS A 128 -0.98 18.05 -14.89
N LYS A 129 -0.65 17.34 -15.97
CA LYS A 129 0.64 16.63 -16.07
C LYS A 129 1.87 17.54 -15.98
N ASP A 130 1.73 18.78 -16.41
CA ASP A 130 2.79 19.78 -16.41
C ASP A 130 2.79 20.65 -15.15
N ASP A 131 1.71 20.63 -14.34
CA ASP A 131 1.62 21.37 -13.09
C ASP A 131 2.59 20.83 -12.04
N PRO A 132 3.18 21.69 -11.18
CA PRO A 132 3.94 21.24 -10.03
C PRO A 132 3.05 20.41 -9.09
N ALA A 133 3.55 19.24 -8.64
CA ALA A 133 2.78 18.35 -7.77
C ALA A 133 2.37 19.01 -6.44
N GLY A 134 3.15 20.01 -5.98
CA GLY A 134 2.85 20.75 -4.76
C GLY A 134 1.64 21.68 -4.88
N SER A 135 1.22 22.08 -6.10
CA SER A 135 0.06 22.94 -6.33
C SER A 135 -1.28 22.19 -6.33
N LEU A 136 -1.24 20.86 -6.34
CA LEU A 136 -2.42 20.02 -6.39
C LEU A 136 -3.15 19.94 -5.04
N SER A 137 -4.47 19.71 -5.08
CA SER A 137 -5.23 19.38 -3.86
C SER A 137 -4.72 18.08 -3.21
N GLY A 138 -4.98 17.90 -1.91
CA GLY A 138 -4.55 16.69 -1.19
C GLY A 138 -5.01 15.38 -1.84
N GLY A 139 -6.23 15.34 -2.38
CA GLY A 139 -6.74 14.18 -3.11
C GLY A 139 -6.02 13.94 -4.43
N GLN A 140 -5.74 15.00 -5.20
CA GLN A 140 -4.98 14.89 -6.45
C GLN A 140 -3.53 14.45 -6.17
N GLN A 141 -2.91 14.95 -5.11
CA GLN A 141 -1.59 14.49 -4.67
C GLN A 141 -1.59 12.99 -4.31
N GLN A 142 -2.67 12.50 -3.68
CA GLN A 142 -2.84 11.07 -3.39
C GLN A 142 -2.93 10.26 -4.68
N MET A 143 -3.67 10.75 -5.68
CA MET A 143 -3.74 10.11 -7.01
C MET A 143 -2.36 10.05 -7.67
N VAL A 144 -1.54 11.12 -7.58
CA VAL A 144 -0.15 11.11 -8.07
C VAL A 144 0.69 10.06 -7.34
N ALA A 145 0.55 9.93 -6.00
CA ALA A 145 1.32 8.97 -5.22
C ALA A 145 0.98 7.52 -5.60
N ILE A 146 -0.32 7.20 -5.74
CA ILE A 146 -0.78 5.88 -6.20
C ILE A 146 -0.34 5.65 -7.65
N GLY A 147 -0.53 6.63 -8.53
CA GLY A 147 -0.10 6.55 -9.93
C GLY A 147 1.39 6.29 -10.06
N ARG A 148 2.22 6.99 -9.27
CA ARG A 148 3.67 6.75 -9.22
C ARG A 148 4.00 5.31 -8.79
N ALA A 149 3.28 4.76 -7.80
CA ALA A 149 3.46 3.37 -7.40
C ALA A 149 3.07 2.40 -8.53
N LEU A 150 1.98 2.69 -9.27
CA LEU A 150 1.55 1.89 -10.41
C LEU A 150 2.56 1.89 -11.56
N MET A 151 3.30 2.99 -11.77
CA MET A 151 4.39 3.04 -12.75
C MET A 151 5.50 2.00 -12.46
N GLY A 152 5.63 1.54 -11.20
CA GLY A 152 6.50 0.44 -10.80
C GLY A 152 6.02 -0.95 -11.25
N ARG A 153 4.88 -1.05 -11.97
CA ARG A 153 4.27 -2.29 -12.47
C ARG A 153 4.06 -3.32 -11.35
N PRO A 154 3.33 -2.97 -10.28
CA PRO A 154 3.18 -3.87 -9.14
C PRO A 154 2.40 -5.14 -9.49
N LYS A 155 2.90 -6.28 -9.02
CA LYS A 155 2.15 -7.52 -8.83
C LYS A 155 1.53 -7.56 -7.42
N VAL A 156 2.23 -6.91 -6.46
CA VAL A 156 1.75 -6.63 -5.11
C VAL A 156 1.92 -5.13 -4.86
N LEU A 157 0.82 -4.45 -4.57
CA LEU A 157 0.78 -3.04 -4.21
C LEU A 157 0.53 -2.89 -2.71
N LEU A 158 1.46 -2.27 -2.01
CA LEU A 158 1.35 -1.92 -0.59
C LEU A 158 0.88 -0.47 -0.49
N LEU A 159 -0.27 -0.22 0.12
CA LEU A 159 -0.86 1.11 0.29
C LEU A 159 -0.93 1.45 1.78
N ASP A 160 -0.15 2.43 2.20
CA ASP A 160 -0.04 2.83 3.61
C ASP A 160 -0.90 4.07 3.88
N GLU A 161 -2.03 3.87 4.54
CA GLU A 161 -3.03 4.88 4.92
C GLU A 161 -3.40 5.86 3.79
N PRO A 162 -3.83 5.36 2.62
CA PRO A 162 -4.11 6.21 1.47
C PRO A 162 -5.29 7.17 1.67
N SER A 163 -6.13 6.95 2.68
CA SER A 163 -7.28 7.80 2.99
C SER A 163 -6.97 8.93 3.99
N LEU A 164 -5.80 8.92 4.62
CA LEU A 164 -5.45 9.84 5.71
C LEU A 164 -5.49 11.30 5.26
N GLY A 165 -6.26 12.12 6.00
CA GLY A 165 -6.35 13.56 5.76
C GLY A 165 -7.08 13.96 4.48
N LEU A 166 -7.91 13.07 3.92
CA LEU A 166 -8.73 13.33 2.75
C LEU A 166 -10.19 13.63 3.12
N ALA A 167 -10.85 14.43 2.29
CA ALA A 167 -12.29 14.69 2.41
C ALA A 167 -13.10 13.40 2.12
N PRO A 168 -14.30 13.20 2.71
CA PRO A 168 -15.08 11.97 2.59
C PRO A 168 -15.34 11.52 1.14
N LEU A 169 -15.63 12.45 0.24
CA LEU A 169 -15.83 12.14 -1.17
C LEU A 169 -14.55 11.60 -1.83
N VAL A 170 -13.40 12.18 -1.49
CA VAL A 170 -12.09 11.76 -2.03
C VAL A 170 -11.69 10.39 -1.46
N ILE A 171 -11.99 10.13 -0.19
CA ILE A 171 -11.82 8.79 0.40
C ILE A 171 -12.58 7.76 -0.42
N LYS A 172 -13.86 7.98 -0.68
CA LYS A 172 -14.68 7.08 -1.50
C LYS A 172 -14.05 6.82 -2.87
N GLN A 173 -13.67 7.88 -3.58
CA GLN A 173 -13.00 7.78 -4.89
C GLN A 173 -11.69 7.00 -4.81
N THR A 174 -10.89 7.21 -3.76
CA THR A 174 -9.63 6.49 -3.56
C THR A 174 -9.87 4.99 -3.39
N PHE A 175 -10.87 4.59 -2.59
CA PHE A 175 -11.20 3.17 -2.40
C PHE A 175 -11.77 2.53 -3.68
N GLU A 176 -12.59 3.26 -4.46
CA GLU A 176 -13.07 2.80 -5.77
C GLU A 176 -11.90 2.53 -6.73
N VAL A 177 -10.91 3.41 -6.75
CA VAL A 177 -9.69 3.21 -7.56
C VAL A 177 -8.89 2.01 -7.08
N ILE A 178 -8.69 1.85 -5.77
CA ILE A 178 -7.98 0.69 -5.19
C ILE A 178 -8.68 -0.60 -5.60
N GLN A 179 -10.01 -0.64 -5.56
CA GLN A 179 -10.78 -1.79 -5.99
C GLN A 179 -10.60 -2.09 -7.49
N ARG A 180 -10.59 -1.06 -8.35
CA ARG A 180 -10.31 -1.24 -9.80
C ARG A 180 -8.90 -1.80 -10.04
N ILE A 181 -7.89 -1.29 -9.32
CA ILE A 181 -6.52 -1.80 -9.40
C ILE A 181 -6.48 -3.30 -9.03
N ASN A 182 -7.18 -3.68 -7.98
CA ASN A 182 -7.26 -5.07 -7.55
C ASN A 182 -8.01 -5.95 -8.57
N GLN A 183 -9.16 -5.49 -9.08
CA GLN A 183 -9.95 -6.19 -10.12
C GLN A 183 -9.17 -6.39 -11.44
N ALA A 184 -8.20 -5.51 -11.72
CA ALA A 184 -7.25 -5.69 -12.83
C ALA A 184 -6.16 -6.74 -12.56
N GLY A 185 -6.23 -7.46 -11.42
CA GLY A 185 -5.35 -8.58 -11.08
C GLY A 185 -4.18 -8.24 -10.16
N THR A 186 -4.01 -6.98 -9.73
CA THR A 186 -2.98 -6.61 -8.76
C THR A 186 -3.37 -7.06 -7.37
N THR A 187 -2.50 -7.82 -6.69
CA THR A 187 -2.65 -8.10 -5.25
C THR A 187 -2.45 -6.80 -4.47
N VAL A 188 -3.34 -6.49 -3.54
CA VAL A 188 -3.26 -5.27 -2.73
C VAL A 188 -3.15 -5.63 -1.26
N LEU A 189 -2.16 -5.09 -0.57
CA LEU A 189 -2.10 -5.06 0.89
C LEU A 189 -2.28 -3.60 1.33
N LEU A 190 -3.39 -3.33 2.01
CA LEU A 190 -3.85 -2.00 2.39
C LEU A 190 -3.78 -1.83 3.91
N ALA A 191 -2.93 -0.93 4.42
CA ALA A 191 -2.95 -0.53 5.81
C ALA A 191 -3.90 0.66 5.99
N GLU A 192 -4.83 0.56 6.93
CA GLU A 192 -5.85 1.58 7.18
C GLU A 192 -6.27 1.64 8.65
N GLN A 193 -6.66 2.84 9.07
CA GLN A 193 -7.36 3.06 10.31
C GLN A 193 -8.88 3.12 10.10
N ASN A 194 -9.34 3.58 8.93
CA ASN A 194 -10.77 3.61 8.57
C ASN A 194 -11.26 2.20 8.21
N ALA A 195 -11.52 1.40 9.25
CA ALA A 195 -11.91 0.00 9.09
C ALA A 195 -13.18 -0.17 8.25
N PHE A 196 -14.20 0.69 8.45
CA PHE A 196 -15.46 0.56 7.74
C PHE A 196 -15.29 0.69 6.22
N ALA A 197 -14.53 1.69 5.78
CA ALA A 197 -14.30 1.89 4.36
C ALA A 197 -13.41 0.79 3.77
N ALA A 198 -12.36 0.39 4.49
CA ALA A 198 -11.42 -0.62 4.05
C ALA A 198 -12.04 -2.02 3.98
N LEU A 199 -12.80 -2.42 4.99
CA LEU A 199 -13.48 -3.72 5.01
C LEU A 199 -14.50 -3.88 3.89
N LYS A 200 -15.14 -2.78 3.42
CA LYS A 200 -16.10 -2.86 2.30
C LYS A 200 -15.49 -3.43 1.01
N ILE A 201 -14.21 -3.22 0.79
CA ILE A 201 -13.50 -3.68 -0.41
C ILE A 201 -12.57 -4.87 -0.16
N ALA A 202 -12.38 -5.27 1.10
CA ALA A 202 -11.49 -6.36 1.49
C ALA A 202 -12.06 -7.74 1.13
N HIS A 203 -11.17 -8.66 0.77
CA HIS A 203 -11.46 -10.10 0.77
C HIS A 203 -11.16 -10.69 2.17
N ARG A 204 -10.07 -10.25 2.78
CA ARG A 204 -9.58 -10.65 4.11
C ARG A 204 -9.01 -9.45 4.83
N ALA A 205 -9.02 -9.48 6.16
CA ALA A 205 -8.28 -8.51 6.93
C ALA A 205 -7.61 -9.12 8.15
N TYR A 206 -6.57 -8.45 8.60
CA TYR A 206 -5.83 -8.67 9.83
C TYR A 206 -5.98 -7.46 10.72
N VAL A 207 -6.10 -7.67 12.03
CA VAL A 207 -6.03 -6.59 13.03
C VAL A 207 -4.68 -6.67 13.72
N ILE A 208 -3.94 -5.56 13.70
CA ILE A 208 -2.65 -5.45 14.37
C ILE A 208 -2.76 -4.49 15.55
N GLU A 209 -2.25 -4.93 16.71
CA GLU A 209 -2.18 -4.14 17.94
C GLU A 209 -0.79 -4.34 18.56
N SER A 210 -0.14 -3.25 18.94
CA SER A 210 1.20 -3.28 19.58
C SER A 210 2.19 -4.23 18.88
N GLY A 211 2.23 -4.19 17.54
CA GLY A 211 3.13 -4.99 16.73
C GLY A 211 2.81 -6.49 16.63
N ARG A 212 1.59 -6.92 16.98
CA ARG A 212 1.12 -8.31 16.89
C ARG A 212 -0.18 -8.41 16.12
N ILE A 213 -0.36 -9.47 15.33
CA ILE A 213 -1.67 -9.79 14.78
C ILE A 213 -2.52 -10.38 15.91
N VAL A 214 -3.63 -9.73 16.19
CA VAL A 214 -4.57 -10.14 17.26
C VAL A 214 -5.83 -10.80 16.69
N MET A 215 -6.14 -10.56 15.41
CA MET A 215 -7.30 -11.13 14.76
C MET A 215 -7.07 -11.24 13.25
N GLU A 216 -7.64 -12.27 12.64
CA GLU A 216 -7.73 -12.49 11.21
C GLU A 216 -9.14 -12.96 10.86
N GLY A 217 -9.65 -12.55 9.70
CA GLY A 217 -10.93 -13.01 9.21
C GLY A 217 -11.25 -12.50 7.81
N ASP A 218 -12.31 -13.01 7.23
CA ASP A 218 -12.91 -12.46 6.05
C ASP A 218 -13.69 -11.17 6.37
N ARG A 219 -14.12 -10.47 5.33
CA ARG A 219 -14.90 -9.23 5.44
C ARG A 219 -16.10 -9.37 6.35
N GLU A 220 -16.89 -10.44 6.18
CA GLU A 220 -18.17 -10.60 6.85
C GLU A 220 -17.97 -10.87 8.35
N SER A 221 -17.06 -11.76 8.70
CA SER A 221 -16.74 -12.08 10.09
C SER A 221 -16.22 -10.88 10.85
N LEU A 222 -15.33 -10.06 10.23
CA LEU A 222 -14.76 -8.89 10.91
C LEU A 222 -15.74 -7.71 10.99
N MET A 223 -16.60 -7.51 9.99
CA MET A 223 -17.64 -6.48 10.06
C MET A 223 -18.69 -6.76 11.14
N ASN A 224 -18.93 -8.03 11.45
CA ASN A 224 -19.89 -8.47 12.49
C ASN A 224 -19.23 -8.67 13.86
N ASN A 225 -17.90 -8.59 13.95
CA ASN A 225 -17.19 -8.77 15.22
C ASN A 225 -17.36 -7.54 16.13
N GLU A 226 -17.88 -7.74 17.33
CA GLU A 226 -18.15 -6.66 18.29
C GLU A 226 -16.89 -5.88 18.69
N ALA A 227 -15.75 -6.55 18.89
CA ALA A 227 -14.50 -5.89 19.26
C ALA A 227 -14.01 -4.98 18.12
N VAL A 228 -14.07 -5.44 16.87
CA VAL A 228 -13.72 -4.64 15.69
C VAL A 228 -14.66 -3.46 15.53
N ARG A 229 -15.97 -3.66 15.73
CA ARG A 229 -16.97 -2.60 15.67
C ARG A 229 -16.71 -1.51 16.69
N ARG A 230 -16.51 -1.88 17.95
CA ARG A 230 -16.24 -0.92 19.05
C ARG A 230 -14.92 -0.17 18.85
N ALA A 231 -13.86 -0.85 18.43
CA ALA A 231 -12.54 -0.26 18.35
C ALA A 231 -12.32 0.59 17.08
N TYR A 232 -12.94 0.20 15.94
CA TYR A 232 -12.55 0.73 14.63
C TYR A 232 -13.71 1.21 13.74
N ILE A 233 -14.97 0.80 14.01
CA ILE A 233 -16.12 1.16 13.14
C ILE A 233 -16.97 2.26 13.76
N GLY A 234 -16.97 2.39 15.09
CA GLY A 234 -17.88 3.25 15.83
C GLY A 234 -19.27 2.60 15.89
N ALA A 235 -19.61 2.04 17.02
CA ALA A 235 -20.95 1.50 17.27
C ALA A 235 -21.87 2.62 17.72
#